data_3e6ac7f54aabf48dd9c8d56a9b69c3c9
#
_entry.id   3e6ac7f54aabf48dd9c8d56a9b69c3c9
#
_cell.length_a   1.000
_cell.length_b   1.000
_cell.length_c   1.000
_cell.angle_alpha   90.00
_cell.angle_beta   90.00
_cell.angle_gamma   90.00
#
_symmetry.space_group_name_H-M   'P 1'
#
loop_
_entity.id
_entity.type
_entity.pdbx_description
1 polymer ?
#
loop_
_entity_poly.entity_id
_entity_poly.type
_entity_poly.pdbx_seq_one_letter_code
_entity_poly.pdbx_strand_id
1 'polypeptide(L)'
;MYDYLISLIFNHIKTNIMTIIKRLIPIVVSLFIFSYGISGQNKHSKITDYPTYTGLVMAGYQGWFRAPKDGMMYPDETRISIDMWPDVSEYEKTYPTGLKSADGSTARFFNSTDKSTVDLHFKWMKEYGLDGVFMQRFFNSTKPGYERDASNTVLKYALEAASRYDRAIAVMYDLSGLRASGEDCSSVIEDWKFLVDSLKVTNQTGTKTYLHHRGKPLVTIWGLGFPDRPYDIRNIGIQRLIDFLKNDPVYGGCSVMLGVPTFWRDLDADCIHDPYLHEIIEQADIVMPWMVQRFSPLLHNDMDRYRDEILGDIKWCNEHNIDYAPCVCPGFSWHNLSTHAFPDDVKPVGSIPRQGGRFYWQQISTAILAGADRIYVAMFDEVNEGTAIFKCTNNPPVSKVAQFIDMDGKPSDLYLWLTGEAAKMLRKEKPLSLKLPERK
;
A
#
# COMPACT_ATOMS: atom_id res chain seq x y z
N MET A 1 77.84 -25.58 30.11
CA MET A 1 77.90 -24.34 29.28
C MET A 1 76.79 -24.28 28.21
N TYR A 2 76.45 -25.41 27.58
CA TYR A 2 75.40 -25.49 26.59
C TYR A 2 73.99 -25.26 27.16
N ASP A 3 73.68 -25.84 28.32
CA ASP A 3 72.34 -25.72 28.95
C ASP A 3 72.03 -24.28 29.45
N TYR A 4 73.05 -23.53 29.82
CA TYR A 4 72.90 -22.13 30.25
C TYR A 4 72.60 -21.21 29.06
N LEU A 5 73.20 -21.45 27.90
CA LEU A 5 72.94 -20.73 26.68
C LEU A 5 71.52 -20.94 26.16
N ILE A 6 71.05 -22.19 26.19
CA ILE A 6 69.69 -22.57 25.76
C ILE A 6 68.63 -21.91 26.66
N SER A 7 68.85 -21.89 27.97
CA SER A 7 67.95 -21.21 28.94
C SER A 7 67.88 -19.68 28.71
N LEU A 8 68.98 -19.03 28.38
CA LEU A 8 69.02 -17.59 28.06
C LEU A 8 68.28 -17.30 26.76
N ILE A 9 68.45 -18.10 25.73
CA ILE A 9 67.74 -17.96 24.46
C ILE A 9 66.21 -18.14 24.63
N PHE A 10 65.78 -19.18 25.38
CA PHE A 10 64.36 -19.40 25.66
C PHE A 10 63.74 -18.28 26.48
N ASN A 11 64.45 -17.72 27.50
CA ASN A 11 63.93 -16.59 28.25
C ASN A 11 63.87 -15.30 27.42
N HIS A 12 64.83 -15.09 26.51
CA HIS A 12 64.81 -13.93 25.61
C HIS A 12 63.67 -14.01 24.60
N ILE A 13 63.41 -15.20 24.01
CA ILE A 13 62.27 -15.45 23.09
C ILE A 13 60.95 -15.27 23.84
N LYS A 14 60.81 -15.80 25.05
CA LYS A 14 59.59 -15.69 25.88
C LYS A 14 59.24 -14.22 26.22
N THR A 15 60.28 -13.44 26.56
CA THR A 15 60.15 -12.01 26.88
C THR A 15 59.72 -11.18 25.66
N ASN A 16 60.31 -11.47 24.49
CA ASN A 16 59.96 -10.82 23.26
C ASN A 16 58.51 -11.15 22.78
N ILE A 17 58.12 -12.42 22.89
CA ILE A 17 56.77 -12.86 22.56
C ILE A 17 55.73 -12.21 23.49
N MET A 18 56.01 -12.16 24.84
CA MET A 18 55.14 -11.47 25.77
C MET A 18 55.02 -9.98 25.51
N THR A 19 56.09 -9.34 25.08
CA THR A 19 56.11 -7.89 24.73
C THR A 19 55.31 -7.62 23.44
N ILE A 20 55.40 -8.49 22.45
CA ILE A 20 54.61 -8.40 21.21
C ILE A 20 53.12 -8.63 21.52
N ILE A 21 52.75 -9.62 22.32
CA ILE A 21 51.37 -9.89 22.73
C ILE A 21 50.80 -8.70 23.50
N LYS A 22 51.53 -8.13 24.44
CA LYS A 22 51.10 -6.93 25.23
C LYS A 22 50.90 -5.69 24.36
N ARG A 23 51.59 -5.56 23.20
CA ARG A 23 51.41 -4.46 22.25
C ARG A 23 50.28 -4.72 21.24
N LEU A 24 49.98 -5.95 20.93
CA LEU A 24 48.92 -6.35 19.97
C LEU A 24 47.53 -6.41 20.64
N ILE A 25 47.44 -6.82 21.91
CA ILE A 25 46.15 -6.89 22.64
C ILE A 25 45.42 -5.53 22.66
N PRO A 26 46.05 -4.37 22.98
CA PRO A 26 45.34 -3.08 22.93
C PRO A 26 44.91 -2.67 21.54
N ILE A 27 45.66 -3.04 20.49
CA ILE A 27 45.30 -2.74 19.09
C ILE A 27 44.12 -3.59 18.65
N VAL A 28 44.10 -4.88 18.98
CA VAL A 28 42.97 -5.77 18.69
C VAL A 28 41.73 -5.37 19.48
N VAL A 29 41.88 -5.02 20.77
CA VAL A 29 40.75 -4.52 21.59
C VAL A 29 40.25 -3.17 21.06
N SER A 30 41.14 -2.25 20.66
CA SER A 30 40.74 -0.99 20.01
C SER A 30 40.02 -1.23 18.66
N LEU A 31 40.47 -2.17 17.85
CA LEU A 31 39.78 -2.53 16.59
C LEU A 31 38.41 -3.17 16.84
N PHE A 32 38.29 -3.99 17.90
CA PHE A 32 36.98 -4.53 18.31
C PHE A 32 36.06 -3.48 18.92
N ILE A 33 36.58 -2.52 19.66
CA ILE A 33 35.79 -1.39 20.22
C ILE A 33 35.41 -0.41 19.11
N PHE A 34 36.23 -0.17 18.09
CA PHE A 34 35.89 0.65 16.93
C PHE A 34 34.89 -0.04 15.98
N SER A 35 34.81 -1.35 15.93
CA SER A 35 33.77 -2.07 15.19
C SER A 35 32.44 -2.17 15.97
N TYR A 36 32.38 -1.86 17.25
CA TYR A 36 31.14 -1.65 18.03
C TYR A 36 30.70 -0.18 18.10
N GLY A 37 31.38 0.72 17.38
CA GLY A 37 31.12 2.14 17.40
C GLY A 37 30.19 2.56 16.26
N ILE A 38 29.02 3.05 16.64
CA ILE A 38 27.99 3.72 15.83
C ILE A 38 27.11 2.75 15.01
N SER A 39 26.54 1.77 15.65
CA SER A 39 25.20 1.33 15.25
C SER A 39 24.25 2.47 15.64
N GLY A 40 23.84 3.29 14.67
CA GLY A 40 22.81 4.29 14.88
C GLY A 40 21.59 3.60 15.51
N GLN A 41 21.04 4.19 16.56
CA GLN A 41 19.84 3.64 17.19
C GLN A 41 18.73 3.58 16.14
N ASN A 42 18.09 2.42 15.98
CA ASN A 42 16.95 2.26 15.08
C ASN A 42 15.86 3.28 15.42
N LYS A 43 15.35 3.98 14.42
CA LYS A 43 14.43 5.12 14.56
C LYS A 43 12.96 4.73 14.71
N HIS A 44 12.62 3.46 14.53
CA HIS A 44 11.24 3.01 14.61
C HIS A 44 10.77 2.81 16.06
N SER A 45 9.53 3.21 16.35
CA SER A 45 8.85 2.84 17.58
C SER A 45 8.59 1.33 17.60
N LYS A 46 8.83 0.72 18.77
CA LYS A 46 8.41 -0.67 19.02
C LYS A 46 6.98 -0.77 19.53
N ILE A 47 6.34 0.37 19.83
CA ILE A 47 5.01 0.43 20.45
C ILE A 47 4.03 0.87 19.38
N THR A 48 3.00 0.06 19.17
CA THR A 48 1.87 0.35 18.28
C THR A 48 0.60 -0.30 18.84
N ASP A 49 -0.55 0.28 18.56
CA ASP A 49 -1.86 -0.31 18.84
C ASP A 49 -2.29 -1.30 17.72
N TYR A 50 -1.52 -1.34 16.62
CA TYR A 50 -1.71 -2.24 15.47
C TYR A 50 -0.48 -3.14 15.25
N PRO A 51 -0.24 -4.15 16.11
CA PRO A 51 0.99 -4.96 16.09
C PRO A 51 1.03 -5.99 14.96
N THR A 52 -0.09 -6.22 14.28
CA THR A 52 -0.20 -7.16 13.17
C THR A 52 -1.27 -6.71 12.17
N TYR A 53 -1.08 -7.10 10.89
CA TYR A 53 -2.11 -6.93 9.87
C TYR A 53 -3.21 -8.01 9.97
N THR A 54 -2.96 -9.10 10.69
CA THR A 54 -3.94 -10.17 10.92
C THR A 54 -5.21 -9.63 11.60
N GLY A 55 -6.37 -10.00 11.09
CA GLY A 55 -7.68 -9.57 11.58
C GLY A 55 -8.12 -8.19 11.08
N LEU A 56 -7.35 -7.52 10.21
CA LEU A 56 -7.68 -6.20 9.71
C LEU A 56 -8.15 -6.21 8.25
N VAL A 57 -9.13 -5.36 7.96
CA VAL A 57 -9.52 -4.97 6.60
C VAL A 57 -9.04 -3.54 6.38
N MET A 58 -8.08 -3.37 5.48
CA MET A 58 -7.48 -2.07 5.18
C MET A 58 -7.60 -1.75 3.69
N ALA A 59 -7.72 -0.48 3.36
CA ALA A 59 -7.87 -0.02 1.98
C ALA A 59 -6.65 0.76 1.49
N GLY A 60 -6.37 0.73 0.19
CA GLY A 60 -5.47 1.69 -0.43
C GLY A 60 -6.09 3.09 -0.43
N TYR A 61 -5.29 4.13 -0.16
CA TYR A 61 -5.71 5.53 -0.13
C TYR A 61 -4.83 6.34 -1.07
N GLN A 62 -5.41 6.89 -2.14
CA GLN A 62 -4.69 7.64 -3.16
C GLN A 62 -4.33 9.05 -2.67
N GLY A 63 -5.30 9.83 -2.21
CA GLY A 63 -5.08 11.18 -1.72
C GLY A 63 -4.54 12.15 -2.77
N TRP A 64 -4.84 11.95 -4.05
CA TRP A 64 -4.27 12.72 -5.16
C TRP A 64 -5.24 13.66 -5.87
N PHE A 65 -6.53 13.65 -5.50
CA PHE A 65 -7.52 14.56 -6.06
C PHE A 65 -7.31 15.97 -5.54
N ARG A 66 -7.08 16.93 -6.42
CA ARG A 66 -6.75 18.32 -6.05
C ARG A 66 -7.56 19.32 -6.85
N ALA A 67 -8.11 20.30 -6.17
CA ALA A 67 -8.69 21.50 -6.73
C ALA A 67 -7.81 22.71 -6.38
N PRO A 68 -7.87 23.80 -7.16
CA PRO A 68 -8.41 23.95 -8.51
C PRO A 68 -7.37 23.61 -9.58
N LYS A 69 -7.76 23.38 -10.81
CA LYS A 69 -7.08 23.28 -12.12
C LYS A 69 -5.64 22.72 -12.27
N ASP A 70 -4.79 22.79 -11.28
CA ASP A 70 -3.38 22.36 -11.27
C ASP A 70 -3.17 21.00 -10.59
N GLY A 71 -4.23 20.39 -10.12
CA GLY A 71 -4.19 19.07 -9.52
C GLY A 71 -4.30 17.95 -10.54
N MET A 72 -3.55 16.88 -10.32
CA MET A 72 -3.79 15.61 -10.99
C MET A 72 -5.22 15.16 -10.70
N MET A 73 -5.96 14.71 -11.71
CA MET A 73 -7.32 14.17 -11.57
C MET A 73 -8.41 15.17 -11.15
N TYR A 74 -8.26 16.45 -11.51
CA TYR A 74 -9.36 17.41 -11.32
C TYR A 74 -10.37 17.31 -12.49
N PRO A 75 -11.69 17.21 -12.22
CA PRO A 75 -12.69 17.14 -13.27
C PRO A 75 -12.97 18.51 -13.89
N ASP A 76 -12.70 18.66 -15.17
CA ASP A 76 -13.14 19.80 -15.98
C ASP A 76 -13.82 19.31 -17.26
N GLU A 77 -14.55 20.21 -17.96
CA GLU A 77 -15.30 19.85 -19.17
C GLU A 77 -14.44 19.33 -20.33
N THR A 78 -13.14 19.61 -20.30
CA THR A 78 -12.21 19.25 -21.37
C THR A 78 -11.44 17.98 -21.10
N ARG A 79 -11.33 17.57 -19.83
CA ARG A 79 -10.51 16.43 -19.40
C ARG A 79 -11.04 15.77 -18.14
N ILE A 80 -12.11 14.99 -18.31
CA ILE A 80 -12.69 14.23 -17.21
C ILE A 80 -12.02 12.86 -17.18
N SER A 81 -11.34 12.53 -16.08
CA SER A 81 -10.66 11.25 -15.91
C SER A 81 -11.25 10.37 -14.80
N ILE A 82 -12.39 10.79 -14.23
CA ILE A 82 -13.07 10.08 -13.13
C ILE A 82 -14.37 9.45 -13.60
N ASP A 83 -14.64 8.24 -13.16
CA ASP A 83 -15.81 7.46 -13.53
C ASP A 83 -16.89 7.40 -12.44
N MET A 84 -16.58 7.85 -11.21
CA MET A 84 -17.54 8.00 -10.12
C MET A 84 -17.52 9.41 -9.56
N TRP A 85 -18.66 9.88 -9.04
CA TRP A 85 -18.74 11.18 -8.40
C TRP A 85 -18.90 11.03 -6.88
N PRO A 86 -18.03 11.71 -6.07
CA PRO A 86 -18.16 11.68 -4.62
C PRO A 86 -19.44 12.33 -4.13
N ASP A 87 -20.01 11.81 -3.05
CA ASP A 87 -21.03 12.51 -2.28
C ASP A 87 -20.36 13.57 -1.42
N VAL A 88 -20.49 14.83 -1.82
CA VAL A 88 -19.80 15.94 -1.17
C VAL A 88 -20.62 16.60 -0.05
N SER A 89 -21.75 16.04 0.34
CA SER A 89 -22.69 16.65 1.29
C SER A 89 -22.12 16.85 2.70
N GLU A 90 -21.15 16.03 3.11
CA GLU A 90 -20.51 16.12 4.43
C GLU A 90 -19.17 16.86 4.43
N TYR A 91 -18.64 17.23 3.26
CA TYR A 91 -17.37 17.95 3.18
C TYR A 91 -17.50 19.39 3.64
N GLU A 92 -16.65 19.83 4.57
CA GLU A 92 -16.58 21.21 5.02
C GLU A 92 -16.19 22.17 3.89
N LYS A 93 -15.26 21.71 3.03
CA LYS A 93 -14.77 22.48 1.88
C LYS A 93 -15.00 21.71 0.59
N THR A 94 -15.59 22.38 -0.37
CA THR A 94 -15.76 21.87 -1.72
C THR A 94 -15.46 22.97 -2.74
N TYR A 95 -15.12 22.56 -3.94
CA TYR A 95 -14.68 23.46 -5.01
C TYR A 95 -15.55 23.31 -6.25
N PRO A 96 -15.88 24.41 -6.94
CA PRO A 96 -16.65 24.35 -8.16
C PRO A 96 -15.83 23.66 -9.27
N THR A 97 -16.50 22.82 -10.04
CA THR A 97 -15.93 22.16 -11.23
C THR A 97 -16.44 22.84 -12.50
N GLY A 98 -15.94 22.42 -13.67
CA GLY A 98 -16.49 22.79 -14.98
C GLY A 98 -17.86 22.17 -15.30
N LEU A 99 -18.32 21.21 -14.49
CA LEU A 99 -19.52 20.42 -14.78
C LEU A 99 -20.76 20.98 -14.09
N LYS A 100 -21.94 20.57 -14.58
CA LYS A 100 -23.25 20.93 -14.02
C LYS A 100 -23.97 19.70 -13.46
N SER A 101 -24.62 19.89 -12.33
CA SER A 101 -25.59 18.93 -11.80
C SER A 101 -26.89 18.95 -12.64
N ALA A 102 -27.74 17.93 -12.49
CA ALA A 102 -28.98 17.81 -13.24
C ALA A 102 -29.95 18.99 -13.01
N ASP A 103 -29.86 19.67 -11.88
CA ASP A 103 -30.65 20.90 -11.55
C ASP A 103 -30.06 22.19 -12.14
N GLY A 104 -28.97 22.11 -12.90
CA GLY A 104 -28.25 23.22 -13.50
C GLY A 104 -27.28 23.95 -12.59
N SER A 105 -27.16 23.56 -11.31
CA SER A 105 -26.15 24.09 -10.40
C SER A 105 -24.74 23.61 -10.80
N THR A 106 -23.72 24.34 -10.32
CA THR A 106 -22.33 23.92 -10.57
C THR A 106 -21.99 22.74 -9.68
N ALA A 107 -21.58 21.61 -10.31
CA ALA A 107 -21.12 20.44 -9.61
C ALA A 107 -19.85 20.75 -8.81
N ARG A 108 -19.75 20.18 -7.63
CA ARG A 108 -18.66 20.44 -6.67
C ARG A 108 -17.85 19.19 -6.38
N PHE A 109 -16.59 19.39 -6.07
CA PHE A 109 -15.64 18.31 -5.77
C PHE A 109 -14.80 18.65 -4.54
N PHE A 110 -14.18 17.66 -3.91
CA PHE A 110 -13.29 17.85 -2.76
C PHE A 110 -11.83 18.09 -3.19
N ASN A 111 -10.97 18.38 -2.21
CA ASN A 111 -9.52 18.46 -2.40
C ASN A 111 -8.82 17.62 -1.33
N SER A 112 -8.02 16.64 -1.75
CA SER A 112 -7.28 15.74 -0.85
C SER A 112 -6.25 16.47 0.03
N THR A 113 -5.77 17.66 -0.37
CA THR A 113 -4.84 18.46 0.44
C THR A 113 -5.53 19.32 1.49
N ASP A 114 -6.85 19.29 1.59
CA ASP A 114 -7.57 19.91 2.70
C ASP A 114 -7.55 19.02 3.93
N LYS A 115 -7.18 19.59 5.06
CA LYS A 115 -7.14 18.85 6.32
C LYS A 115 -8.52 18.30 6.71
N SER A 116 -9.59 19.09 6.51
CA SER A 116 -10.96 18.66 6.79
C SER A 116 -11.43 17.50 5.92
N THR A 117 -10.94 17.39 4.67
CA THR A 117 -11.20 16.25 3.78
C THR A 117 -10.61 14.96 4.34
N VAL A 118 -9.32 14.99 4.68
CA VAL A 118 -8.63 13.82 5.24
C VAL A 118 -9.23 13.42 6.59
N ASP A 119 -9.55 14.39 7.45
CA ASP A 119 -10.18 14.16 8.74
C ASP A 119 -11.55 13.49 8.59
N LEU A 120 -12.39 13.94 7.63
CA LEU A 120 -13.68 13.35 7.31
C LEU A 120 -13.54 11.89 6.83
N HIS A 121 -12.56 11.60 5.98
CA HIS A 121 -12.32 10.25 5.48
C HIS A 121 -11.98 9.28 6.63
N PHE A 122 -11.11 9.68 7.56
CA PHE A 122 -10.76 8.86 8.72
C PHE A 122 -11.92 8.74 9.72
N LYS A 123 -12.75 9.79 9.85
CA LYS A 123 -14.01 9.73 10.60
C LYS A 123 -14.94 8.65 10.03
N TRP A 124 -15.14 8.63 8.71
CA TRP A 124 -15.93 7.56 8.07
C TRP A 124 -15.33 6.17 8.31
N MET A 125 -14.01 6.01 8.22
CA MET A 125 -13.37 4.72 8.54
C MET A 125 -13.73 4.26 9.95
N LYS A 126 -13.71 5.15 10.93
CA LYS A 126 -14.11 4.85 12.33
C LYS A 126 -15.57 4.49 12.43
N GLU A 127 -16.44 5.30 11.85
CA GLU A 127 -17.90 5.13 11.91
C GLU A 127 -18.37 3.83 11.28
N TYR A 128 -17.76 3.43 10.17
CA TYR A 128 -18.14 2.23 9.43
C TYR A 128 -17.30 0.99 9.76
N GLY A 129 -16.22 1.11 10.52
CA GLY A 129 -15.40 -0.01 10.97
C GLY A 129 -14.37 -0.52 9.97
N LEU A 130 -13.93 0.32 9.02
CA LEU A 130 -12.71 0.08 8.25
C LEU A 130 -11.50 0.29 9.17
N ASP A 131 -10.59 -0.68 9.23
CA ASP A 131 -9.53 -0.70 10.23
C ASP A 131 -8.40 0.31 9.94
N GLY A 132 -8.20 0.71 8.69
CA GLY A 132 -7.18 1.69 8.32
C GLY A 132 -6.86 1.69 6.84
N VAL A 133 -5.73 2.34 6.50
CA VAL A 133 -5.32 2.54 5.10
C VAL A 133 -3.83 2.31 4.87
N PHE A 134 -3.52 1.90 3.64
CA PHE A 134 -2.22 1.99 3.02
C PHE A 134 -2.15 3.29 2.21
N MET A 135 -1.33 4.24 2.66
CA MET A 135 -1.14 5.53 1.99
C MET A 135 -0.29 5.35 0.74
N GLN A 136 -0.91 5.51 -0.42
CA GLN A 136 -0.23 5.38 -1.72
C GLN A 136 0.81 6.50 -1.88
N ARG A 137 1.99 6.10 -2.33
CA ARG A 137 3.10 7.00 -2.59
C ARG A 137 3.75 6.63 -3.92
N PHE A 138 3.29 7.26 -4.97
CA PHE A 138 3.78 7.01 -6.32
C PHE A 138 5.25 7.36 -6.47
N PHE A 139 5.95 6.69 -7.36
CA PHE A 139 7.37 6.88 -7.59
C PHE A 139 7.74 8.37 -7.84
N ASN A 140 6.91 9.11 -8.57
CA ASN A 140 7.15 10.53 -8.79
C ASN A 140 7.06 11.37 -7.49
N SER A 141 6.26 10.93 -6.51
CA SER A 141 6.15 11.58 -5.20
C SER A 141 7.34 11.30 -4.28
N THR A 142 8.27 10.43 -4.67
CA THR A 142 9.52 10.21 -3.91
C THR A 142 10.59 11.25 -4.22
N LYS A 143 10.41 12.03 -5.29
CA LYS A 143 11.36 13.04 -5.76
C LYS A 143 10.95 14.44 -5.28
N PRO A 144 11.91 15.34 -4.97
CA PRO A 144 11.59 16.72 -4.63
C PRO A 144 10.73 17.40 -5.70
N GLY A 145 9.69 18.12 -5.27
CA GLY A 145 8.78 18.85 -6.14
C GLY A 145 7.34 18.84 -5.65
N TYR A 146 6.45 19.43 -6.43
CA TYR A 146 5.04 19.64 -6.08
C TYR A 146 4.29 18.35 -5.71
N GLU A 147 4.53 17.25 -6.43
CA GLU A 147 3.89 15.95 -6.15
C GLU A 147 4.28 15.40 -4.78
N ARG A 148 5.57 15.51 -4.43
CA ARG A 148 6.06 15.12 -3.10
C ARG A 148 5.48 15.99 -2.00
N ASP A 149 5.43 17.31 -2.19
CA ASP A 149 4.95 18.25 -1.19
C ASP A 149 3.45 18.05 -0.92
N ALA A 150 2.65 17.82 -1.97
CA ALA A 150 1.24 17.51 -1.84
C ALA A 150 1.02 16.15 -1.15
N SER A 151 1.74 15.11 -1.56
CA SER A 151 1.68 13.78 -0.92
C SER A 151 2.10 13.84 0.55
N ASN A 152 3.14 14.62 0.89
CA ASN A 152 3.56 14.84 2.28
C ASN A 152 2.49 15.57 3.10
N THR A 153 1.79 16.53 2.50
CA THR A 153 0.69 17.27 3.15
C THR A 153 -0.45 16.32 3.51
N VAL A 154 -0.88 15.49 2.54
CA VAL A 154 -1.93 14.49 2.77
C VAL A 154 -1.50 13.47 3.83
N LEU A 155 -0.28 12.92 3.72
CA LEU A 155 0.24 11.95 4.69
C LEU A 155 0.32 12.53 6.10
N LYS A 156 0.75 13.79 6.26
CA LYS A 156 0.77 14.47 7.56
C LYS A 156 -0.64 14.54 8.16
N TYR A 157 -1.64 14.95 7.39
CA TYR A 157 -3.02 15.02 7.88
C TYR A 157 -3.60 13.63 8.16
N ALA A 158 -3.24 12.64 7.36
CA ALA A 158 -3.63 11.24 7.57
C ALA A 158 -3.07 10.67 8.88
N LEU A 159 -1.81 10.96 9.23
CA LEU A 159 -1.20 10.56 10.50
C LEU A 159 -1.91 11.21 11.70
N GLU A 160 -2.26 12.49 11.60
CA GLU A 160 -3.02 13.20 12.64
C GLU A 160 -4.44 12.61 12.79
N ALA A 161 -5.13 12.34 11.68
CA ALA A 161 -6.48 11.78 11.67
C ALA A 161 -6.48 10.31 12.12
N ALA A 162 -5.50 9.51 11.70
CA ALA A 162 -5.32 8.13 12.15
C ALA A 162 -5.23 8.06 13.69
N SER A 163 -4.44 8.94 14.29
CA SER A 163 -4.35 9.05 15.75
C SER A 163 -5.67 9.48 16.41
N ARG A 164 -6.39 10.45 15.79
CA ARG A 164 -7.65 10.97 16.33
C ARG A 164 -8.78 9.93 16.33
N TYR A 165 -8.86 9.17 15.26
CA TYR A 165 -9.94 8.21 15.03
C TYR A 165 -9.54 6.76 15.33
N ASP A 166 -8.33 6.54 15.80
CA ASP A 166 -7.80 5.21 16.10
C ASP A 166 -7.94 4.29 14.86
N ARG A 167 -7.22 4.62 13.79
CA ARG A 167 -7.18 3.82 12.55
C ARG A 167 -5.74 3.52 12.18
N ALA A 168 -5.50 2.29 11.72
CA ALA A 168 -4.19 1.87 11.27
C ALA A 168 -3.75 2.65 10.02
N ILE A 169 -2.45 2.93 9.91
CA ILE A 169 -1.87 3.58 8.74
C ILE A 169 -0.53 2.93 8.40
N ALA A 170 -0.27 2.70 7.12
CA ALA A 170 1.02 2.26 6.60
C ALA A 170 1.36 2.98 5.29
N VAL A 171 2.64 3.07 4.95
CA VAL A 171 3.10 3.61 3.67
C VAL A 171 3.13 2.51 2.63
N MET A 172 2.65 2.80 1.43
CA MET A 172 2.68 1.93 0.27
C MET A 172 3.30 2.65 -0.92
N TYR A 173 4.53 2.29 -1.25
CA TYR A 173 5.19 2.77 -2.44
C TYR A 173 4.64 2.09 -3.68
N ASP A 174 4.24 2.88 -4.66
CA ASP A 174 3.80 2.44 -5.97
C ASP A 174 4.87 2.82 -7.01
N LEU A 175 5.47 1.82 -7.65
CA LEU A 175 6.53 2.03 -8.63
C LEU A 175 6.04 2.55 -9.99
N SER A 176 4.72 2.76 -10.16
CA SER A 176 4.18 3.42 -11.35
C SER A 176 4.79 4.81 -11.52
N GLY A 177 5.26 5.11 -12.73
CA GLY A 177 6.01 6.32 -13.04
C GLY A 177 7.53 6.17 -13.00
N LEU A 178 8.06 5.03 -12.52
CA LEU A 178 9.47 4.68 -12.71
C LEU A 178 9.74 4.39 -14.19
N ARG A 179 10.78 4.99 -14.74
CA ARG A 179 11.12 4.88 -16.16
C ARG A 179 12.30 3.92 -16.38
N ALA A 180 12.35 3.30 -17.56
CA ALA A 180 13.39 2.34 -17.92
C ALA A 180 14.82 2.91 -17.92
N SER A 181 14.99 4.20 -18.18
CA SER A 181 16.31 4.81 -18.37
C SER A 181 16.79 5.59 -17.16
N GLY A 182 17.76 5.04 -16.43
CA GLY A 182 18.53 5.76 -15.40
C GLY A 182 17.80 6.03 -14.09
N GLU A 183 16.58 5.53 -13.90
CA GLU A 183 15.85 5.61 -12.66
C GLU A 183 15.85 4.25 -11.94
N ASP A 184 15.98 4.27 -10.62
CA ASP A 184 15.94 3.09 -9.77
C ASP A 184 15.29 3.39 -8.40
N CYS A 185 15.17 2.39 -7.57
CA CYS A 185 14.56 2.50 -6.24
C CYS A 185 15.38 3.33 -5.24
N SER A 186 16.49 3.99 -5.62
CA SER A 186 17.25 4.87 -4.72
C SER A 186 16.41 6.03 -4.22
N SER A 187 15.54 6.59 -5.06
CA SER A 187 14.63 7.67 -4.62
C SER A 187 13.63 7.22 -3.57
N VAL A 188 13.20 5.96 -3.61
CA VAL A 188 12.33 5.35 -2.58
C VAL A 188 13.09 5.23 -1.25
N ILE A 189 14.36 4.82 -1.28
CA ILE A 189 15.23 4.75 -0.09
C ILE A 189 15.38 6.13 0.55
N GLU A 190 15.70 7.15 -0.23
CA GLU A 190 15.87 8.52 0.27
C GLU A 190 14.55 9.11 0.78
N ASP A 191 13.45 8.79 0.13
CA ASP A 191 12.13 9.20 0.58
C ASP A 191 11.74 8.52 1.90
N TRP A 192 12.00 7.22 2.08
CA TRP A 192 11.75 6.54 3.34
C TRP A 192 12.53 7.16 4.49
N LYS A 193 13.81 7.47 4.28
CA LYS A 193 14.62 8.21 5.27
C LYS A 193 13.98 9.55 5.62
N PHE A 194 13.52 10.29 4.60
CA PHE A 194 12.83 11.57 4.82
C PHE A 194 11.53 11.40 5.60
N LEU A 195 10.70 10.40 5.28
CA LEU A 195 9.44 10.15 6.00
C LEU A 195 9.70 9.80 7.47
N VAL A 196 10.71 8.98 7.75
CA VAL A 196 11.11 8.62 9.12
C VAL A 196 11.68 9.81 9.86
N ASP A 197 12.53 10.63 9.23
CA ASP A 197 13.23 11.73 9.88
C ASP A 197 12.37 12.98 10.05
N SER A 198 11.62 13.35 9.02
CA SER A 198 10.90 14.62 8.98
C SER A 198 9.43 14.48 9.39
N LEU A 199 8.72 13.47 8.88
CA LEU A 199 7.32 13.25 9.21
C LEU A 199 7.13 12.31 10.41
N LYS A 200 8.20 11.66 10.88
CA LYS A 200 8.17 10.73 12.03
C LYS A 200 7.15 9.59 11.86
N VAL A 201 6.92 9.13 10.62
CA VAL A 201 5.81 8.23 10.27
C VAL A 201 5.70 6.99 11.17
N THR A 202 6.82 6.45 11.62
CA THR A 202 6.89 5.25 12.48
C THR A 202 7.23 5.55 13.95
N ASN A 203 7.40 6.82 14.33
CA ASN A 203 7.80 7.21 15.69
C ASN A 203 7.24 8.58 16.07
N GLN A 204 5.94 8.80 15.85
CA GLN A 204 5.30 10.03 16.30
C GLN A 204 5.08 10.02 17.81
N THR A 205 5.43 11.12 18.46
CA THR A 205 5.16 11.30 19.89
C THR A 205 3.67 11.30 20.16
N GLY A 206 3.20 10.36 20.99
CA GLY A 206 1.78 10.25 21.37
C GLY A 206 0.89 9.54 20.34
N THR A 207 1.42 9.07 19.21
CA THR A 207 0.67 8.27 18.22
C THR A 207 1.20 6.85 18.16
N LYS A 208 0.30 5.87 18.04
CA LYS A 208 0.65 4.45 18.00
C LYS A 208 -0.11 3.74 16.87
N THR A 209 -0.44 4.47 15.81
CA THR A 209 -1.33 3.98 14.76
C THR A 209 -0.60 3.42 13.54
N TYR A 210 0.74 3.55 13.48
CA TYR A 210 1.48 2.95 12.37
C TYR A 210 1.39 1.41 12.45
N LEU A 211 0.92 0.80 11.37
CA LEU A 211 0.73 -0.64 11.29
C LEU A 211 2.08 -1.37 11.38
N HIS A 212 2.14 -2.31 12.30
CA HIS A 212 3.23 -3.29 12.36
C HIS A 212 2.77 -4.64 11.84
N HIS A 213 3.73 -5.47 11.48
CA HIS A 213 3.54 -6.88 11.21
C HIS A 213 4.77 -7.66 11.66
N ARG A 214 4.57 -8.81 12.29
CA ARG A 214 5.65 -9.58 12.91
C ARG A 214 6.57 -8.73 13.82
N GLY A 215 5.97 -7.78 14.54
CA GLY A 215 6.66 -6.87 15.48
C GLY A 215 7.49 -5.75 14.84
N LYS A 216 7.33 -5.51 13.53
CA LYS A 216 8.09 -4.52 12.75
C LYS A 216 7.15 -3.59 11.98
N PRO A 217 7.49 -2.29 11.77
CA PRO A 217 6.69 -1.41 10.93
C PRO A 217 6.51 -2.00 9.54
N LEU A 218 5.27 -2.01 9.02
CA LEU A 218 4.97 -2.55 7.70
C LEU A 218 5.16 -1.49 6.62
N VAL A 219 5.94 -1.81 5.60
CA VAL A 219 6.11 -1.00 4.38
C VAL A 219 5.71 -1.84 3.18
N THR A 220 4.95 -1.25 2.27
CA THR A 220 4.53 -1.94 1.05
C THR A 220 5.25 -1.39 -0.17
N ILE A 221 5.62 -2.28 -1.10
CA ILE A 221 6.14 -1.95 -2.43
C ILE A 221 5.23 -2.61 -3.46
N TRP A 222 4.55 -1.82 -4.27
CA TRP A 222 3.66 -2.28 -5.32
C TRP A 222 4.25 -2.02 -6.71
N GLY A 223 3.94 -2.90 -7.67
CA GLY A 223 4.30 -2.70 -9.06
C GLY A 223 5.35 -3.68 -9.58
N LEU A 224 5.62 -4.78 -8.86
CA LEU A 224 6.63 -5.77 -9.23
C LEU A 224 6.03 -6.89 -10.08
N GLY A 225 6.63 -7.16 -11.23
CA GLY A 225 6.28 -8.31 -12.05
C GLY A 225 5.17 -8.08 -13.08
N PHE A 226 4.68 -6.86 -13.28
CA PHE A 226 3.70 -6.53 -14.31
C PHE A 226 4.39 -6.35 -15.67
N PRO A 227 3.90 -7.02 -16.75
CA PRO A 227 4.56 -7.02 -18.06
C PRO A 227 4.42 -5.68 -18.80
N ASP A 228 3.46 -4.83 -18.43
CA ASP A 228 3.21 -3.51 -19.02
C ASP A 228 4.10 -2.40 -18.43
N ARG A 229 4.96 -2.72 -17.45
CA ARG A 229 5.86 -1.75 -16.86
C ARG A 229 7.09 -1.48 -17.76
N PRO A 230 7.54 -0.21 -17.86
CA PRO A 230 8.68 0.15 -18.72
C PRO A 230 10.03 -0.25 -18.11
N TYR A 231 10.06 -0.81 -16.92
CA TYR A 231 11.28 -1.20 -16.19
C TYR A 231 11.38 -2.72 -16.01
N ASP A 232 12.62 -3.19 -15.95
CA ASP A 232 12.95 -4.56 -15.60
C ASP A 232 13.26 -4.67 -14.10
N ILE A 233 12.58 -5.58 -13.38
CA ILE A 233 12.76 -5.79 -11.95
C ILE A 233 14.22 -6.14 -11.56
N ARG A 234 15.01 -6.69 -12.48
CA ARG A 234 16.44 -6.99 -12.26
C ARG A 234 17.30 -5.73 -12.19
N ASN A 235 16.88 -4.63 -12.84
CA ASN A 235 17.71 -3.45 -13.08
C ASN A 235 17.32 -2.25 -12.19
N ILE A 236 16.14 -2.25 -11.57
CA ILE A 236 15.64 -1.12 -10.77
C ILE A 236 16.16 -1.09 -9.32
N GLY A 237 17.05 -2.01 -8.94
CA GLY A 237 17.60 -2.05 -7.58
C GLY A 237 16.60 -2.48 -6.49
N ILE A 238 15.60 -3.29 -6.87
CA ILE A 238 14.58 -3.78 -5.93
C ILE A 238 15.20 -4.59 -4.79
N GLN A 239 16.18 -5.44 -5.08
CA GLN A 239 16.91 -6.21 -4.07
C GLN A 239 17.55 -5.31 -3.02
N ARG A 240 18.18 -4.20 -3.45
CA ARG A 240 18.80 -3.21 -2.56
C ARG A 240 17.74 -2.50 -1.71
N LEU A 241 16.56 -2.20 -2.28
CA LEU A 241 15.47 -1.57 -1.53
C LEU A 241 14.94 -2.51 -0.44
N ILE A 242 14.69 -3.77 -0.77
CA ILE A 242 14.22 -4.77 0.21
C ILE A 242 15.26 -4.98 1.32
N ASP A 243 16.53 -5.14 0.95
CA ASP A 243 17.63 -5.28 1.92
C ASP A 243 17.73 -4.05 2.84
N PHE A 244 17.65 -2.85 2.28
CA PHE A 244 17.63 -1.60 3.07
C PHE A 244 16.45 -1.58 4.05
N LEU A 245 15.22 -1.82 3.60
CA LEU A 245 14.04 -1.80 4.45
C LEU A 245 14.09 -2.86 5.55
N LYS A 246 14.69 -4.01 5.30
CA LYS A 246 14.77 -5.10 6.27
C LYS A 246 15.97 -4.98 7.22
N ASN A 247 17.12 -4.50 6.75
CA ASN A 247 18.40 -4.70 7.42
C ASN A 247 19.20 -3.42 7.73
N ASP A 248 18.83 -2.23 7.19
CA ASP A 248 19.51 -0.98 7.55
C ASP A 248 19.41 -0.77 9.07
N PRO A 249 20.53 -0.50 9.78
CA PRO A 249 20.53 -0.41 11.24
C PRO A 249 19.75 0.78 11.81
N VAL A 250 19.49 1.81 11.00
CA VAL A 250 18.84 3.06 11.43
C VAL A 250 17.40 3.15 10.91
N TYR A 251 17.19 2.88 9.64
CA TYR A 251 15.92 3.07 8.92
C TYR A 251 15.26 1.76 8.48
N GLY A 252 15.92 0.64 8.69
CA GLY A 252 15.43 -0.71 8.41
C GLY A 252 14.79 -1.37 9.62
N GLY A 253 14.70 -2.71 9.59
CA GLY A 253 13.96 -3.47 10.60
C GLY A 253 12.47 -3.44 10.33
N CYS A 254 12.07 -3.22 9.08
CA CYS A 254 10.68 -3.24 8.63
C CYS A 254 10.24 -4.65 8.23
N SER A 255 8.94 -4.92 8.31
CA SER A 255 8.27 -5.95 7.53
C SER A 255 7.94 -5.39 6.15
N VAL A 256 8.03 -6.23 5.12
CA VAL A 256 7.82 -5.82 3.74
C VAL A 256 6.64 -6.59 3.14
N MET A 257 5.65 -5.87 2.63
CA MET A 257 4.59 -6.41 1.78
C MET A 257 4.89 -6.09 0.33
N LEU A 258 4.75 -7.08 -0.57
CA LEU A 258 4.94 -6.88 -2.00
C LEU A 258 3.62 -6.97 -2.75
N GLY A 259 3.33 -5.93 -3.54
CA GLY A 259 2.22 -5.89 -4.49
C GLY A 259 2.66 -6.41 -5.85
N VAL A 260 2.04 -7.50 -6.30
CA VAL A 260 2.42 -8.30 -7.46
C VAL A 260 1.21 -8.52 -8.39
N PRO A 261 1.39 -9.01 -9.63
CA PRO A 261 0.26 -9.40 -10.49
C PRO A 261 -0.60 -10.50 -9.87
N THR A 262 -1.80 -10.71 -10.40
CA THR A 262 -2.71 -11.75 -9.92
C THR A 262 -2.12 -13.15 -10.07
N PHE A 263 -1.55 -13.46 -11.25
CA PHE A 263 -1.06 -14.81 -11.57
C PHE A 263 0.46 -14.94 -11.34
N TRP A 264 0.95 -14.28 -10.28
CA TRP A 264 2.36 -14.26 -9.89
C TRP A 264 2.93 -15.64 -9.57
N ARG A 265 2.10 -16.54 -9.01
CA ARG A 265 2.52 -17.90 -8.64
C ARG A 265 2.88 -18.74 -9.86
N ASP A 266 2.10 -18.63 -10.92
CA ASP A 266 2.29 -19.40 -12.15
C ASP A 266 3.14 -18.63 -13.18
N LEU A 267 3.52 -17.38 -12.90
CA LEU A 267 4.26 -16.48 -13.80
C LEU A 267 3.58 -16.38 -15.18
N ASP A 268 2.26 -16.23 -15.21
CA ASP A 268 1.46 -16.24 -16.42
C ASP A 268 0.50 -15.04 -16.52
N ALA A 269 -0.22 -14.91 -17.62
CA ALA A 269 -1.26 -13.93 -17.91
C ALA A 269 -0.82 -12.46 -17.64
N ASP A 270 -1.19 -11.87 -16.52
CA ASP A 270 -0.81 -10.51 -16.15
C ASP A 270 0.55 -10.40 -15.45
N CYS A 271 1.32 -11.48 -15.44
CA CYS A 271 2.64 -11.56 -14.81
C CYS A 271 3.75 -11.76 -15.84
N ILE A 272 4.93 -11.22 -15.57
CA ILE A 272 6.14 -11.56 -16.36
C ILE A 272 6.50 -13.03 -16.18
N HIS A 273 7.04 -13.66 -17.23
CA HIS A 273 7.49 -15.06 -17.24
C HIS A 273 8.94 -15.21 -16.72
N ASP A 274 9.31 -14.45 -15.68
CA ASP A 274 10.67 -14.48 -15.12
C ASP A 274 10.68 -15.05 -13.69
N PRO A 275 11.30 -16.24 -13.46
CA PRO A 275 11.41 -16.85 -12.13
C PRO A 275 12.12 -15.95 -11.09
N TYR A 276 12.87 -14.96 -11.51
CA TYR A 276 13.48 -13.99 -10.60
C TYR A 276 12.43 -13.25 -9.73
N LEU A 277 11.20 -13.14 -10.21
CA LEU A 277 10.11 -12.59 -9.40
C LEU A 277 9.88 -13.42 -8.12
N HIS A 278 9.95 -14.75 -8.20
CA HIS A 278 9.83 -15.60 -7.02
C HIS A 278 10.99 -15.38 -6.04
N GLU A 279 12.23 -15.22 -6.53
CA GLU A 279 13.39 -14.92 -5.66
C GLU A 279 13.19 -13.59 -4.89
N ILE A 280 12.51 -12.63 -5.49
CA ILE A 280 12.14 -11.36 -4.84
C ILE A 280 10.99 -11.57 -3.85
N ILE A 281 9.94 -12.30 -4.24
CA ILE A 281 8.76 -12.55 -3.41
C ILE A 281 9.14 -13.35 -2.14
N GLU A 282 10.04 -14.31 -2.23
CA GLU A 282 10.50 -15.12 -1.08
C GLU A 282 11.17 -14.28 0.03
N GLN A 283 11.53 -13.03 -0.26
CA GLN A 283 12.07 -12.08 0.73
C GLN A 283 10.98 -11.26 1.42
N ALA A 284 9.74 -11.34 0.96
CA ALA A 284 8.61 -10.61 1.57
C ALA A 284 8.18 -11.23 2.90
N ASP A 285 7.51 -10.42 3.71
CA ASP A 285 6.76 -10.89 4.88
C ASP A 285 5.29 -11.12 4.52
N ILE A 286 4.77 -10.39 3.51
CA ILE A 286 3.40 -10.52 3.00
C ILE A 286 3.41 -10.37 1.47
N VAL A 287 2.58 -11.16 0.77
CA VAL A 287 2.28 -10.98 -0.65
C VAL A 287 0.84 -10.48 -0.81
N MET A 288 0.65 -9.48 -1.66
CA MET A 288 -0.65 -8.90 -2.01
C MET A 288 -0.79 -8.88 -3.54
N PRO A 289 -1.51 -9.85 -4.15
CA PRO A 289 -1.76 -9.82 -5.58
C PRO A 289 -2.79 -8.74 -5.94
N TRP A 290 -2.57 -8.04 -7.06
CA TRP A 290 -3.49 -7.04 -7.58
C TRP A 290 -4.57 -7.69 -8.44
N MET A 291 -5.71 -7.98 -7.84
CA MET A 291 -6.81 -8.72 -8.49
C MET A 291 -7.85 -7.81 -9.18
N VAL A 292 -7.63 -6.49 -9.20
CA VAL A 292 -8.52 -5.55 -9.90
C VAL A 292 -8.52 -5.86 -11.40
N GLN A 293 -9.70 -5.91 -12.02
CA GLN A 293 -9.94 -6.27 -13.43
C GLN A 293 -9.65 -7.74 -13.82
N ARG A 294 -9.29 -8.62 -12.90
CA ARG A 294 -8.93 -10.01 -13.23
C ARG A 294 -10.09 -10.98 -13.10
N PHE A 295 -11.09 -10.58 -12.33
CA PHE A 295 -12.31 -11.36 -12.10
C PHE A 295 -13.55 -10.49 -12.33
N SER A 296 -14.63 -11.11 -12.81
CA SER A 296 -15.87 -10.41 -13.15
C SER A 296 -17.11 -11.24 -12.78
N PRO A 297 -18.15 -10.62 -12.19
CA PRO A 297 -19.40 -11.31 -11.88
C PRO A 297 -20.22 -11.63 -13.14
N LEU A 298 -19.78 -11.17 -14.31
CA LEU A 298 -20.43 -11.44 -15.60
C LEU A 298 -19.92 -12.73 -16.26
N LEU A 299 -18.80 -13.27 -15.80
CA LEU A 299 -18.21 -14.48 -16.37
C LEU A 299 -18.63 -15.70 -15.56
N HIS A 300 -19.01 -16.77 -16.26
CA HIS A 300 -19.39 -18.03 -15.63
C HIS A 300 -18.18 -18.63 -14.88
N ASN A 301 -18.39 -19.08 -13.64
CA ASN A 301 -17.39 -19.68 -12.77
C ASN A 301 -16.19 -18.77 -12.36
N ASP A 302 -16.24 -17.47 -12.62
CA ASP A 302 -15.11 -16.59 -12.32
C ASP A 302 -14.86 -16.45 -10.81
N MET A 303 -15.91 -16.56 -9.99
CA MET A 303 -15.75 -16.58 -8.53
C MET A 303 -15.19 -17.90 -8.00
N ASP A 304 -15.37 -19.02 -8.71
CA ASP A 304 -14.67 -20.28 -8.41
C ASP A 304 -13.19 -20.17 -8.76
N ARG A 305 -12.85 -19.57 -9.91
CA ARG A 305 -11.46 -19.26 -10.29
C ARG A 305 -10.80 -18.35 -9.26
N TYR A 306 -11.49 -17.29 -8.80
CA TYR A 306 -11.03 -16.39 -7.76
C TYR A 306 -10.69 -17.16 -6.44
N ARG A 307 -11.60 -18.07 -6.03
CA ARG A 307 -11.36 -18.93 -4.85
C ARG A 307 -10.15 -19.84 -5.04
N ASP A 308 -10.05 -20.50 -6.19
CA ASP A 308 -9.01 -21.47 -6.47
C ASP A 308 -7.62 -20.78 -6.54
N GLU A 309 -7.58 -19.54 -7.07
CA GLU A 309 -6.37 -18.70 -7.05
C GLU A 309 -5.93 -18.39 -5.61
N ILE A 310 -6.85 -17.91 -4.77
CA ILE A 310 -6.54 -17.62 -3.36
C ILE A 310 -6.07 -18.87 -2.62
N LEU A 311 -6.70 -20.01 -2.83
CA LEU A 311 -6.30 -21.28 -2.20
C LEU A 311 -4.88 -21.69 -2.61
N GLY A 312 -4.57 -21.56 -3.91
CA GLY A 312 -3.23 -21.82 -4.44
C GLY A 312 -2.17 -20.90 -3.86
N ASP A 313 -2.49 -19.60 -3.81
CA ASP A 313 -1.61 -18.57 -3.27
C ASP A 313 -1.36 -18.75 -1.77
N ILE A 314 -2.39 -18.99 -0.98
CA ILE A 314 -2.24 -19.28 0.46
C ILE A 314 -1.38 -20.51 0.68
N LYS A 315 -1.57 -21.56 -0.11
CA LYS A 315 -0.75 -22.79 -0.02
C LYS A 315 0.71 -22.47 -0.29
N TRP A 316 1.00 -21.80 -1.41
CA TRP A 316 2.37 -21.42 -1.78
C TRP A 316 3.03 -20.54 -0.71
N CYS A 317 2.31 -19.53 -0.23
CA CYS A 317 2.80 -18.62 0.81
C CYS A 317 3.12 -19.37 2.12
N ASN A 318 2.27 -20.30 2.53
CA ASN A 318 2.51 -21.14 3.72
C ASN A 318 3.77 -22.00 3.57
N GLU A 319 4.01 -22.57 2.38
CA GLU A 319 5.21 -23.37 2.09
C GLU A 319 6.50 -22.53 2.18
N HIS A 320 6.41 -21.19 1.95
CA HIS A 320 7.54 -20.25 2.00
C HIS A 320 7.57 -19.38 3.27
N ASN A 321 6.68 -19.62 4.26
CA ASN A 321 6.57 -18.82 5.50
C ASN A 321 6.30 -17.32 5.23
N ILE A 322 5.48 -17.02 4.23
CA ILE A 322 5.04 -15.69 3.84
C ILE A 322 3.55 -15.60 4.12
N ASP A 323 3.09 -14.43 4.57
CA ASP A 323 1.66 -14.16 4.76
C ASP A 323 1.00 -13.71 3.45
N TYR A 324 -0.31 -13.90 3.34
CA TYR A 324 -1.07 -13.58 2.13
C TYR A 324 -2.17 -12.57 2.42
N ALA A 325 -2.27 -11.52 1.60
CA ALA A 325 -3.32 -10.50 1.70
C ALA A 325 -4.10 -10.42 0.38
N PRO A 326 -5.26 -11.10 0.25
CA PRO A 326 -6.07 -11.00 -0.96
C PRO A 326 -6.55 -9.58 -1.21
N CYS A 327 -6.54 -9.17 -2.47
CA CYS A 327 -7.10 -7.91 -2.93
C CYS A 327 -8.56 -8.11 -3.34
N VAL A 328 -9.45 -7.22 -2.87
CA VAL A 328 -10.86 -7.18 -3.25
C VAL A 328 -11.23 -5.80 -3.76
N CYS A 329 -12.15 -5.71 -4.70
CA CYS A 329 -12.62 -4.43 -5.24
C CYS A 329 -14.14 -4.42 -5.45
N PRO A 330 -14.82 -3.26 -5.33
CA PRO A 330 -16.27 -3.19 -5.48
C PRO A 330 -16.77 -3.37 -6.93
N GLY A 331 -15.94 -3.12 -7.90
CA GLY A 331 -16.18 -3.13 -9.35
C GLY A 331 -15.08 -2.35 -10.04
N PHE A 332 -15.21 -2.10 -11.34
CA PHE A 332 -14.23 -1.35 -12.10
C PHE A 332 -14.85 -0.59 -13.27
N SER A 333 -14.41 0.64 -13.49
CA SER A 333 -14.73 1.47 -14.64
C SER A 333 -13.58 2.42 -14.95
N TRP A 334 -13.08 2.34 -16.17
CA TRP A 334 -11.94 3.14 -16.62
C TRP A 334 -12.25 3.90 -17.92
N HIS A 335 -13.54 4.18 -18.14
CA HIS A 335 -14.06 4.73 -19.37
C HIS A 335 -13.52 6.14 -19.66
N ASN A 336 -13.74 7.06 -18.75
CA ASN A 336 -13.36 8.47 -18.94
C ASN A 336 -11.85 8.63 -19.03
N LEU A 337 -11.08 7.95 -18.18
CA LEU A 337 -9.62 7.99 -18.24
C LEU A 337 -9.10 7.38 -19.56
N SER A 338 -9.62 6.22 -19.98
CA SER A 338 -9.20 5.57 -21.24
C SER A 338 -9.54 6.41 -22.46
N THR A 339 -10.67 7.11 -22.46
CA THR A 339 -11.07 8.01 -23.56
C THR A 339 -10.00 9.09 -23.84
N HIS A 340 -9.31 9.56 -22.80
CA HIS A 340 -8.27 10.57 -22.94
C HIS A 340 -6.86 10.01 -23.11
N ALA A 341 -6.55 8.93 -22.38
CA ALA A 341 -5.22 8.37 -22.37
C ALA A 341 -4.98 7.37 -23.50
N PHE A 342 -6.03 6.67 -23.94
CA PHE A 342 -5.97 5.58 -24.92
C PHE A 342 -7.17 5.66 -25.89
N PRO A 343 -7.28 6.71 -26.73
CA PRO A 343 -8.47 6.94 -27.56
C PRO A 343 -8.76 5.82 -28.55
N ASP A 344 -7.75 5.01 -28.90
CA ASP A 344 -7.91 3.84 -29.77
C ASP A 344 -8.33 2.57 -29.02
N ASP A 345 -8.37 2.60 -27.66
CA ASP A 345 -8.74 1.48 -26.79
C ASP A 345 -9.62 1.94 -25.61
N VAL A 346 -10.72 2.62 -25.93
CA VAL A 346 -11.68 3.12 -24.93
C VAL A 346 -12.38 1.97 -24.25
N LYS A 347 -12.28 1.91 -22.92
CA LYS A 347 -12.92 0.86 -22.13
C LYS A 347 -14.42 1.13 -21.90
N PRO A 348 -15.26 0.10 -21.81
CA PRO A 348 -16.69 0.27 -21.49
C PRO A 348 -16.90 0.90 -20.11
N VAL A 349 -17.96 1.68 -19.96
CA VAL A 349 -18.44 2.17 -18.67
C VAL A 349 -18.85 0.99 -17.79
N GLY A 350 -18.35 0.96 -16.55
CA GLY A 350 -18.69 -0.13 -15.63
C GLY A 350 -18.30 -1.51 -16.14
N SER A 351 -17.11 -1.64 -16.77
CA SER A 351 -16.62 -2.90 -17.37
C SER A 351 -16.66 -4.08 -16.38
N ILE A 352 -16.56 -3.83 -15.07
CA ILE A 352 -16.88 -4.78 -14.02
C ILE A 352 -17.96 -4.15 -13.14
N PRO A 353 -19.22 -4.61 -13.24
CA PRO A 353 -20.34 -3.99 -12.54
C PRO A 353 -20.28 -4.26 -11.04
N ARG A 354 -20.64 -3.24 -10.27
CA ARG A 354 -20.66 -3.26 -8.80
C ARG A 354 -21.81 -4.11 -8.24
N GLN A 355 -22.91 -4.24 -8.98
CA GLN A 355 -24.10 -5.05 -8.67
C GLN A 355 -24.69 -4.76 -7.27
N GLY A 356 -24.72 -3.48 -6.87
CA GLY A 356 -25.25 -3.09 -5.55
C GLY A 356 -24.51 -3.75 -4.39
N GLY A 357 -23.21 -3.98 -4.52
CA GLY A 357 -22.35 -4.56 -3.51
C GLY A 357 -22.22 -6.09 -3.54
N ARG A 358 -22.96 -6.79 -4.40
CA ARG A 358 -22.89 -8.27 -4.45
C ARG A 358 -21.52 -8.78 -4.88
N PHE A 359 -20.93 -8.22 -5.91
CA PHE A 359 -19.60 -8.61 -6.38
C PHE A 359 -18.53 -8.41 -5.31
N TYR A 360 -18.55 -7.24 -4.64
CA TYR A 360 -17.66 -6.94 -3.53
C TYR A 360 -17.78 -7.95 -2.39
N TRP A 361 -19.01 -8.23 -1.96
CA TRP A 361 -19.28 -9.17 -0.88
C TRP A 361 -18.88 -10.59 -1.22
N GLN A 362 -19.10 -11.04 -2.46
CA GLN A 362 -18.67 -12.36 -2.91
C GLN A 362 -17.16 -12.54 -2.82
N GLN A 363 -16.36 -11.55 -3.25
CA GLN A 363 -14.92 -11.61 -3.14
C GLN A 363 -14.48 -11.71 -1.67
N ILE A 364 -14.98 -10.84 -0.80
CA ILE A 364 -14.66 -10.82 0.63
C ILE A 364 -15.00 -12.16 1.28
N SER A 365 -16.23 -12.61 1.12
CA SER A 365 -16.69 -13.85 1.78
C SER A 365 -15.97 -15.08 1.24
N THR A 366 -15.64 -15.10 -0.06
CA THR A 366 -14.85 -16.18 -0.67
C THR A 366 -13.40 -16.17 -0.15
N ALA A 367 -12.78 -15.00 -0.03
CA ALA A 367 -11.43 -14.89 0.52
C ALA A 367 -11.35 -15.38 1.98
N ILE A 368 -12.33 -14.99 2.82
CA ILE A 368 -12.39 -15.47 4.22
C ILE A 368 -12.66 -16.98 4.27
N LEU A 369 -13.55 -17.49 3.43
CA LEU A 369 -13.83 -18.92 3.34
C LEU A 369 -12.60 -19.73 2.92
N ALA A 370 -11.79 -19.17 2.01
CA ALA A 370 -10.51 -19.78 1.57
C ALA A 370 -9.41 -19.72 2.63
N GLY A 371 -9.62 -19.00 3.75
CA GLY A 371 -8.68 -18.96 4.88
C GLY A 371 -7.92 -17.65 5.01
N ALA A 372 -8.27 -16.61 4.25
CA ALA A 372 -7.66 -15.29 4.45
C ALA A 372 -7.95 -14.75 5.85
N ASP A 373 -6.93 -14.22 6.51
CA ASP A 373 -7.00 -13.62 7.85
C ASP A 373 -6.74 -12.10 7.86
N ARG A 374 -6.59 -11.51 6.66
CA ARG A 374 -6.45 -10.07 6.38
C ARG A 374 -6.98 -9.78 4.98
N ILE A 375 -7.38 -8.56 4.71
CA ILE A 375 -7.93 -8.17 3.40
C ILE A 375 -7.40 -6.79 3.01
N TYR A 376 -6.93 -6.68 1.77
CA TYR A 376 -6.65 -5.41 1.11
C TYR A 376 -7.83 -5.02 0.20
N VAL A 377 -8.35 -3.81 0.38
CA VAL A 377 -9.42 -3.24 -0.44
C VAL A 377 -8.85 -2.24 -1.45
N ALA A 378 -9.05 -2.50 -2.71
CA ALA A 378 -8.78 -1.56 -3.79
C ALA A 378 -10.07 -0.87 -4.19
N MET A 379 -10.29 0.43 -3.89
CA MET A 379 -9.50 1.40 -3.13
C MET A 379 -10.45 2.21 -2.24
N PHE A 380 -9.94 2.99 -1.28
CA PHE A 380 -10.79 3.86 -0.46
C PHE A 380 -11.42 4.98 -1.30
N ASP A 381 -10.61 5.75 -2.04
CA ASP A 381 -10.99 7.00 -2.70
C ASP A 381 -10.80 7.02 -4.23
N GLU A 382 -10.54 5.89 -4.87
CA GLU A 382 -10.21 5.81 -6.30
C GLU A 382 -11.46 5.93 -7.20
N VAL A 383 -11.84 7.16 -7.50
CA VAL A 383 -12.99 7.47 -8.36
C VAL A 383 -12.67 7.43 -9.85
N ASN A 384 -11.40 7.42 -10.24
CA ASN A 384 -10.95 7.31 -11.63
C ASN A 384 -11.26 5.94 -12.22
N GLU A 385 -11.03 4.92 -11.42
CA GLU A 385 -11.17 3.52 -11.83
C GLU A 385 -12.48 2.90 -11.33
N GLY A 386 -13.37 3.71 -10.75
CA GLY A 386 -14.63 3.23 -10.24
C GLY A 386 -14.50 2.21 -9.10
N THR A 387 -13.36 2.16 -8.43
CA THR A 387 -13.07 1.24 -7.33
C THR A 387 -13.31 1.84 -5.94
N ALA A 388 -13.67 3.12 -5.86
CA ALA A 388 -13.88 3.81 -4.59
C ALA A 388 -14.93 3.11 -3.71
N ILE A 389 -14.61 2.94 -2.42
CA ILE A 389 -15.55 2.46 -1.40
C ILE A 389 -16.10 3.58 -0.50
N PHE A 390 -15.50 4.79 -0.54
CA PHE A 390 -16.01 5.95 0.18
C PHE A 390 -17.37 6.42 -0.38
N LYS A 391 -17.99 7.42 0.25
CA LYS A 391 -19.33 7.88 -0.14
C LYS A 391 -19.35 8.48 -1.54
N CYS A 392 -20.12 7.86 -2.45
CA CYS A 392 -20.37 8.34 -3.81
C CYS A 392 -21.87 8.55 -4.04
N THR A 393 -22.21 9.48 -4.96
CA THR A 393 -23.60 9.86 -5.23
C THR A 393 -24.23 9.01 -6.32
N ASN A 394 -25.58 8.85 -6.28
CA ASN A 394 -26.38 8.35 -7.40
C ASN A 394 -26.75 9.46 -8.41
N ASN A 395 -26.36 10.71 -8.14
CA ASN A 395 -26.68 11.85 -9.00
C ASN A 395 -25.38 12.53 -9.46
N PRO A 396 -24.57 11.87 -10.30
CA PRO A 396 -23.35 12.49 -10.83
C PRO A 396 -23.70 13.69 -11.73
N PRO A 397 -22.74 14.54 -12.06
CA PRO A 397 -22.94 15.65 -12.99
C PRO A 397 -23.41 15.18 -14.36
N VAL A 398 -24.13 16.03 -15.07
CA VAL A 398 -24.49 15.82 -16.47
C VAL A 398 -23.34 16.29 -17.34
N SER A 399 -22.89 15.41 -18.25
CA SER A 399 -21.83 15.73 -19.20
C SER A 399 -22.18 15.19 -20.59
N LYS A 400 -21.69 15.87 -21.63
CA LYS A 400 -21.78 15.41 -23.03
C LYS A 400 -20.55 14.56 -23.44
N VAL A 401 -19.50 14.64 -22.65
CA VAL A 401 -18.17 14.05 -22.97
C VAL A 401 -17.71 13.00 -21.96
N ALA A 402 -18.44 12.83 -20.86
CA ALA A 402 -18.14 11.83 -19.85
C ALA A 402 -19.37 11.01 -19.48
N GLN A 403 -19.14 9.79 -19.07
CA GLN A 403 -20.14 8.89 -18.52
C GLN A 403 -19.72 8.45 -17.13
N PHE A 404 -20.66 8.45 -16.20
CA PHE A 404 -20.40 8.08 -14.82
C PHE A 404 -21.17 6.83 -14.44
N ILE A 405 -20.54 5.98 -13.62
CA ILE A 405 -21.25 4.94 -12.86
C ILE A 405 -21.77 5.55 -11.56
N ASP A 406 -22.88 5.03 -11.06
CA ASP A 406 -23.50 5.43 -9.80
C ASP A 406 -23.41 4.32 -8.74
N MET A 407 -24.22 4.42 -7.71
CA MET A 407 -24.26 3.47 -6.60
C MET A 407 -25.32 2.35 -6.81
N ASP A 408 -25.78 2.11 -8.04
CA ASP A 408 -26.89 1.17 -8.35
C ASP A 408 -28.18 1.50 -7.54
N GLY A 409 -28.46 2.79 -7.31
CA GLY A 409 -29.58 3.25 -6.49
C GLY A 409 -29.46 2.92 -4.99
N LYS A 410 -28.30 2.47 -4.53
CA LYS A 410 -28.03 2.15 -3.12
C LYS A 410 -27.55 3.39 -2.35
N PRO A 411 -27.63 3.39 -1.01
CA PRO A 411 -27.10 4.47 -0.18
C PRO A 411 -25.62 4.76 -0.51
N SER A 412 -25.23 6.04 -0.44
CA SER A 412 -23.86 6.51 -0.77
C SER A 412 -22.76 5.82 0.05
N ASP A 413 -23.07 5.38 1.26
CA ASP A 413 -22.19 4.75 2.24
C ASP A 413 -22.18 3.21 2.22
N LEU A 414 -22.87 2.58 1.22
CA LEU A 414 -23.04 1.12 1.17
C LEU A 414 -21.72 0.38 1.31
N TYR A 415 -20.70 0.76 0.56
CA TYR A 415 -19.43 0.02 0.50
C TYR A 415 -18.60 0.18 1.77
N LEU A 416 -18.64 1.35 2.42
CA LEU A 416 -18.07 1.55 3.75
C LEU A 416 -18.73 0.61 4.77
N TRP A 417 -20.07 0.56 4.77
CA TRP A 417 -20.80 -0.32 5.66
C TRP A 417 -20.51 -1.81 5.40
N LEU A 418 -20.48 -2.24 4.15
CA LEU A 418 -20.10 -3.62 3.78
C LEU A 418 -18.69 -3.97 4.25
N THR A 419 -17.76 -3.02 4.14
CA THR A 419 -16.38 -3.21 4.62
C THR A 419 -16.33 -3.43 6.12
N GLY A 420 -17.10 -2.69 6.90
CA GLY A 420 -17.20 -2.91 8.35
C GLY A 420 -17.85 -4.25 8.72
N GLU A 421 -18.87 -4.68 7.97
CA GLU A 421 -19.45 -6.02 8.15
C GLU A 421 -18.43 -7.13 7.79
N ALA A 422 -17.61 -6.90 6.77
CA ALA A 422 -16.51 -7.78 6.40
C ALA A 422 -15.45 -7.88 7.51
N ALA A 423 -15.07 -6.78 8.12
CA ALA A 423 -14.13 -6.75 9.23
C ALA A 423 -14.63 -7.54 10.43
N LYS A 424 -15.93 -7.43 10.77
CA LYS A 424 -16.55 -8.24 11.82
C LYS A 424 -16.53 -9.74 11.49
N MET A 425 -16.79 -10.09 10.21
CA MET A 425 -16.77 -11.47 9.75
C MET A 425 -15.36 -12.06 9.76
N LEU A 426 -14.37 -11.28 9.33
CA LEU A 426 -12.93 -11.65 9.33
C LEU A 426 -12.47 -11.96 10.78
N ARG A 427 -12.85 -11.14 11.73
CA ARG A 427 -12.52 -11.32 13.15
C ARG A 427 -13.42 -12.34 13.89
N LYS A 428 -14.33 -13.00 13.18
CA LYS A 428 -15.30 -13.96 13.76
C LYS A 428 -16.26 -13.35 14.80
N GLU A 429 -16.44 -12.04 14.76
CA GLU A 429 -17.47 -11.33 15.56
C GLU A 429 -18.87 -11.59 14.98
N LYS A 430 -18.94 -12.00 13.72
CA LYS A 430 -20.12 -12.49 13.03
C LYS A 430 -19.82 -13.80 12.29
N PRO A 431 -20.83 -14.67 12.10
CA PRO A 431 -20.67 -15.87 11.30
C PRO A 431 -20.30 -15.55 9.85
N LEU A 432 -19.48 -16.40 9.24
CA LEU A 432 -19.21 -16.33 7.79
C LEU A 432 -20.52 -16.53 7.01
N SER A 433 -20.80 -15.64 6.07
CA SER A 433 -21.97 -15.66 5.22
C SER A 433 -21.63 -15.24 3.79
N LEU A 434 -21.96 -16.09 2.82
CA LEU A 434 -21.86 -15.76 1.40
C LEU A 434 -23.04 -14.87 0.95
N LYS A 435 -24.12 -14.81 1.73
CA LYS A 435 -25.28 -13.94 1.45
C LYS A 435 -24.90 -12.48 1.75
N LEU A 436 -25.16 -11.58 0.77
CA LEU A 436 -25.03 -10.14 0.98
C LEU A 436 -25.86 -9.73 2.24
N PRO A 437 -25.24 -9.05 3.21
CA PRO A 437 -25.96 -8.60 4.39
C PRO A 437 -27.00 -7.53 4.04
N GLU A 438 -28.04 -7.47 4.83
CA GLU A 438 -29.09 -6.45 4.73
C GLU A 438 -28.98 -5.49 5.92
N ARG A 439 -29.10 -4.19 5.66
CA ARG A 439 -29.26 -3.20 6.74
C ARG A 439 -30.64 -3.37 7.36
N LYS A 440 -30.64 -3.47 8.67
CA LYS A 440 -31.88 -3.43 9.47
C LYS A 440 -32.34 -2.01 9.66
#